data_f7cfe1c020d163d8f84d6d73eacedda2
#
_entry.id   f7cfe1c020d163d8f84d6d73eacedda2
#
_cell.length_a   1.000
_cell.length_b   1.000
_cell.length_c   1.000
_cell.angle_alpha   90.00
_cell.angle_beta   90.00
_cell.angle_gamma   90.00
#
_symmetry.space_group_name_H-M   'P 1'
#
loop_
_entity.id
_entity.type
_entity.pdbx_description
1 polymer ?
#
loop_
_entity_poly.entity_id
_entity_poly.type
_entity_poly.pdbx_seq_one_letter_code
_entity_poly.pdbx_strand_id
1 'polypeptide(L)'
;GVRVFLTVPSIDTPVCDMEVKTFNGKIDSLDGVTCYTVSMDLPFAQGRWCALEGVEKVKTLSDYKYRSFGMATGTYAKELGLLTRASFVVDSNNNITFVEYLDEITDQPTYDAILEAAKAAK
;
A
#
# COMPACT_ATOMS: atom_id res chain seq x y z
N GLY A 1 8.68 -6.15 12.99
CA GLY A 1 9.09 -6.81 11.78
C GLY A 1 9.13 -5.88 10.57
N VAL A 2 9.37 -6.46 9.43
CA VAL A 2 9.40 -5.72 8.16
C VAL A 2 7.98 -5.36 7.73
N ARG A 3 7.80 -4.13 7.22
CA ARG A 3 6.50 -3.65 6.77
C ARG A 3 6.60 -3.12 5.34
N VAL A 4 5.58 -3.43 4.54
CA VAL A 4 5.41 -2.89 3.20
C VAL A 4 4.21 -1.97 3.23
N PHE A 5 4.37 -0.74 2.76
CA PHE A 5 3.27 0.22 2.64
C PHE A 5 3.05 0.56 1.17
N LEU A 6 1.81 0.40 0.73
CA LEU A 6 1.38 0.73 -0.62
C LEU A 6 0.35 1.85 -0.53
N THR A 7 0.66 3.02 -1.09
CA THR A 7 -0.35 4.06 -1.19
C THR A 7 -1.08 3.93 -2.53
N VAL A 8 -2.38 4.09 -2.50
CA VAL A 8 -3.21 4.00 -3.71
C VAL A 8 -4.25 5.12 -3.69
N PRO A 9 -4.69 5.61 -4.87
CA PRO A 9 -5.74 6.63 -4.93
C PRO A 9 -7.05 6.16 -4.31
N SER A 10 -7.49 4.96 -4.65
CA SER A 10 -8.69 4.33 -4.08
C SER A 10 -8.72 2.85 -4.40
N ILE A 11 -9.15 2.04 -3.44
CA ILE A 11 -9.37 0.61 -3.66
C ILE A 11 -10.52 0.36 -4.65
N ASP A 12 -11.34 1.37 -4.90
CA ASP A 12 -12.48 1.30 -5.81
C ASP A 12 -12.11 1.65 -7.26
N THR A 13 -10.85 1.49 -7.64
CA THR A 13 -10.38 1.65 -9.02
C THR A 13 -9.79 0.33 -9.51
N PRO A 14 -9.87 0.03 -10.84
CA PRO A 14 -9.41 -1.25 -11.36
C PRO A 14 -7.94 -1.56 -11.09
N VAL A 15 -7.05 -0.57 -11.24
CA VAL A 15 -5.61 -0.78 -11.02
C VAL A 15 -5.30 -1.00 -9.54
N CYS A 16 -5.90 -0.23 -8.65
CA CYS A 16 -5.70 -0.38 -7.21
C CYS A 16 -6.25 -1.71 -6.71
N ASP A 17 -7.42 -2.11 -7.20
CA ASP A 17 -8.02 -3.39 -6.88
C ASP A 17 -7.07 -4.54 -7.27
N MET A 18 -6.53 -4.50 -8.49
CA MET A 18 -5.58 -5.49 -8.98
C MET A 18 -4.28 -5.50 -8.15
N GLU A 19 -3.75 -4.32 -7.82
CA GLU A 19 -2.52 -4.19 -7.03
C GLU A 19 -2.66 -4.86 -5.66
N VAL A 20 -3.72 -4.53 -4.94
CA VAL A 20 -3.93 -5.08 -3.58
C VAL A 20 -4.15 -6.58 -3.64
N LYS A 21 -4.93 -7.08 -4.59
CA LYS A 21 -5.15 -8.51 -4.76
C LYS A 21 -3.86 -9.24 -5.12
N THR A 22 -3.02 -8.65 -5.97
CA THR A 22 -1.73 -9.23 -6.35
C THR A 22 -0.83 -9.38 -5.13
N PHE A 23 -0.70 -8.33 -4.31
CA PHE A 23 0.07 -8.40 -3.08
C PHE A 23 -0.51 -9.39 -2.09
N ASN A 24 -1.84 -9.42 -1.95
CA ASN A 24 -2.50 -10.37 -1.05
C ASN A 24 -2.14 -11.82 -1.40
N GLY A 25 -2.05 -12.14 -2.70
CA GLY A 25 -1.64 -13.46 -3.16
C GLY A 25 -0.16 -13.77 -2.96
N LYS A 26 0.70 -12.74 -3.04
CA LYS A 26 2.16 -12.92 -2.98
C LYS A 26 2.73 -12.85 -1.57
N ILE A 27 2.06 -12.14 -0.66
CA ILE A 27 2.61 -11.86 0.68
C ILE A 27 2.75 -13.12 1.53
N ASP A 28 2.01 -14.17 1.22
CA ASP A 28 2.10 -15.46 1.93
C ASP A 28 3.49 -16.09 1.84
N SER A 29 4.27 -15.76 0.81
CA SER A 29 5.61 -16.29 0.64
C SER A 29 6.64 -15.59 1.55
N LEU A 30 6.24 -14.56 2.30
CA LEU A 30 7.15 -13.73 3.09
C LEU A 30 6.77 -13.76 4.57
N ASP A 31 7.38 -14.67 5.31
CA ASP A 31 7.21 -14.73 6.76
C ASP A 31 7.82 -13.49 7.43
N GLY A 32 7.13 -12.96 8.43
CA GLY A 32 7.62 -11.81 9.19
C GLY A 32 7.45 -10.47 8.51
N VAL A 33 6.73 -10.43 7.38
CA VAL A 33 6.43 -9.20 6.65
C VAL A 33 4.94 -8.90 6.74
N THR A 34 4.59 -7.67 7.13
CA THR A 34 3.21 -7.19 7.13
C THR A 34 3.04 -6.18 6.01
N CYS A 35 1.99 -6.35 5.21
CA CYS A 35 1.69 -5.45 4.10
C CYS A 35 0.47 -4.60 4.43
N TYR A 36 0.59 -3.29 4.23
CA TYR A 36 -0.49 -2.33 4.44
C TYR A 36 -0.77 -1.59 3.13
N THR A 37 -2.04 -1.39 2.84
CA THR A 37 -2.47 -0.49 1.77
C THR A 37 -3.10 0.74 2.40
N VAL A 38 -2.64 1.92 2.01
CA VAL A 38 -3.11 3.19 2.56
C VAL A 38 -3.84 3.96 1.46
N SER A 39 -5.05 4.41 1.76
CA SER A 39 -5.84 5.22 0.82
C SER A 39 -6.67 6.25 1.59
N MET A 40 -7.32 7.14 0.85
CA MET A 40 -8.25 8.12 1.43
C MET A 40 -9.66 7.55 1.56
N ASP A 41 -9.90 6.30 1.15
CA ASP A 41 -11.19 5.65 1.35
C ASP A 41 -11.53 5.58 2.83
N LEU A 42 -12.82 5.65 3.14
CA LEU A 42 -13.26 5.51 4.53
C LEU A 42 -12.98 4.09 5.04
N PRO A 43 -12.69 3.91 6.34
CA PRO A 43 -12.43 2.58 6.89
C PRO A 43 -13.56 1.59 6.64
N PHE A 44 -14.79 2.06 6.63
CA PHE A 44 -15.96 1.22 6.37
C PHE A 44 -15.96 0.68 4.93
N ALA A 45 -15.60 1.54 3.97
CA ALA A 45 -15.50 1.14 2.56
C ALA A 45 -14.36 0.15 2.35
N GLN A 46 -13.22 0.38 2.99
CA GLN A 46 -12.08 -0.54 2.94
C GLN A 46 -12.44 -1.91 3.50
N GLY A 47 -13.13 -1.94 4.65
CA GLY A 47 -13.56 -3.18 5.27
C GLY A 47 -14.53 -3.97 4.40
N ARG A 48 -15.49 -3.28 3.79
CA ARG A 48 -16.44 -3.92 2.88
C ARG A 48 -15.73 -4.52 1.66
N TRP A 49 -14.81 -3.77 1.07
CA TRP A 49 -14.04 -4.23 -0.09
C TRP A 49 -13.22 -5.48 0.24
N CYS A 50 -12.50 -5.46 1.36
CA CYS A 50 -11.72 -6.62 1.81
C CYS A 50 -12.60 -7.87 1.99
N ALA A 51 -13.77 -7.71 2.60
CA ALA A 51 -14.67 -8.83 2.84
C ALA A 51 -15.23 -9.39 1.53
N LEU A 52 -15.63 -8.52 0.59
CA LEU A 52 -16.20 -8.95 -0.70
C LEU A 52 -15.15 -9.58 -1.60
N GLU A 53 -13.92 -9.11 -1.56
CA GLU A 53 -12.86 -9.56 -2.47
C GLU A 53 -11.95 -10.63 -1.88
N GLY A 54 -12.22 -11.05 -0.64
CA GLY A 54 -11.44 -12.09 0.01
C GLY A 54 -10.00 -11.68 0.33
N VAL A 55 -9.75 -10.39 0.55
CA VAL A 55 -8.42 -9.88 0.90
C VAL A 55 -8.24 -9.97 2.41
N GLU A 56 -7.34 -10.85 2.87
CA GLU A 56 -7.11 -11.11 4.29
C GLU A 56 -5.67 -10.83 4.73
N LYS A 57 -4.70 -10.92 3.81
CA LYS A 57 -3.27 -10.82 4.12
C LYS A 57 -2.75 -9.40 4.08
N VAL A 58 -3.34 -8.56 3.25
CA VAL A 58 -3.02 -7.14 3.18
C VAL A 58 -4.01 -6.40 4.07
N LYS A 59 -3.49 -5.58 4.97
CA LYS A 59 -4.30 -4.75 5.86
C LYS A 59 -4.53 -3.39 5.22
N THR A 60 -5.72 -2.85 5.36
CA THR A 60 -6.06 -1.53 4.83
C THR A 60 -6.04 -0.49 5.94
N LEU A 61 -5.48 0.67 5.63
CA LEU A 61 -5.43 1.82 6.53
C LEU A 61 -6.03 3.03 5.82
N SER A 62 -6.81 3.82 6.53
CA SER A 62 -7.43 5.01 5.97
C SER A 62 -6.74 6.28 6.48
N ASP A 63 -6.36 7.13 5.55
CA ASP A 63 -5.69 8.41 5.82
C ASP A 63 -6.65 9.60 5.69
N TYR A 64 -7.96 9.33 5.63
CA TYR A 64 -8.96 10.35 5.30
C TYR A 64 -9.06 11.48 6.31
N LYS A 65 -8.86 11.20 7.60
CA LYS A 65 -9.16 12.16 8.66
C LYS A 65 -8.08 13.24 8.79
N TYR A 66 -6.83 12.83 8.97
CA TYR A 66 -5.74 13.77 9.22
C TYR A 66 -4.74 13.88 8.07
N ARG A 67 -4.78 12.96 7.10
CA ARG A 67 -3.86 12.90 5.96
C ARG A 67 -2.39 12.83 6.39
N SER A 68 -2.15 12.32 7.62
CA SER A 68 -0.82 12.35 8.22
C SER A 68 0.18 11.49 7.45
N PHE A 69 -0.23 10.32 6.96
CA PHE A 69 0.62 9.45 6.18
C PHE A 69 0.94 10.08 4.81
N GLY A 70 -0.06 10.58 4.12
CA GLY A 70 0.13 11.23 2.82
C GLY A 70 1.00 12.48 2.91
N MET A 71 0.82 13.28 3.95
CA MET A 71 1.63 14.47 4.17
C MET A 71 3.08 14.11 4.52
N ALA A 72 3.29 13.11 5.39
CA ALA A 72 4.62 12.69 5.81
C ALA A 72 5.43 12.04 4.68
N THR A 73 4.76 11.31 3.77
CA THR A 73 5.42 10.59 2.68
C THR A 73 5.44 11.36 1.36
N GLY A 74 4.76 12.51 1.29
CA GLY A 74 4.65 13.29 0.06
C GLY A 74 3.73 12.68 -0.98
N THR A 75 2.81 11.79 -0.57
CA THR A 75 1.90 11.10 -1.49
C THR A 75 0.52 11.74 -1.61
N TYR A 76 0.21 12.73 -0.77
CA TYR A 76 -1.11 13.38 -0.82
C TYR A 76 -1.19 14.37 -1.98
N ALA A 77 -2.06 14.07 -2.95
CA ALA A 77 -2.36 14.96 -4.07
C ALA A 77 -3.51 15.89 -3.67
N LYS A 78 -3.19 17.09 -3.24
CA LYS A 78 -4.14 18.05 -2.69
C LYS A 78 -5.26 18.39 -3.67
N GLU A 79 -4.94 18.51 -4.95
CA GLU A 79 -5.90 18.85 -6.00
C GLU A 79 -6.96 17.78 -6.19
N LEU A 80 -6.63 16.53 -5.89
CA LEU A 80 -7.53 15.39 -6.05
C LEU A 80 -8.15 14.95 -4.73
N GLY A 81 -7.54 15.32 -3.60
CA GLY A 81 -7.95 14.81 -2.28
C GLY A 81 -7.64 13.33 -2.13
N LEU A 82 -6.69 12.81 -2.89
CA LEU A 82 -6.34 11.40 -2.92
C LEU A 82 -4.83 11.22 -2.74
N LEU A 83 -4.41 10.00 -2.37
CA LEU A 83 -3.00 9.65 -2.35
C LEU A 83 -2.56 9.26 -3.77
N THR A 84 -1.31 9.59 -4.10
CA THR A 84 -0.69 9.10 -5.33
C THR A 84 -0.21 7.66 -5.08
N ARG A 85 0.14 6.95 -6.16
CA ARG A 85 0.58 5.56 -6.05
C ARG A 85 2.06 5.50 -5.71
N ALA A 86 2.40 4.87 -4.59
CA ALA A 86 3.77 4.72 -4.14
C ALA A 86 3.92 3.44 -3.32
N SER A 87 5.16 3.00 -3.15
CA SER A 87 5.49 1.80 -2.38
C SER A 87 6.68 2.08 -1.49
N PHE A 88 6.63 1.60 -0.26
CA PHE A 88 7.69 1.75 0.74
C PHE A 88 7.94 0.43 1.43
N VAL A 89 9.21 0.12 1.69
CA VAL A 89 9.59 -0.99 2.57
C VAL A 89 10.30 -0.40 3.78
N VAL A 90 9.84 -0.79 4.97
CA VAL A 90 10.37 -0.31 6.24
C VAL A 90 10.89 -1.50 7.03
N ASP A 91 12.14 -1.46 7.47
CA ASP A 91 12.75 -2.53 8.25
C ASP A 91 12.31 -2.51 9.72
N SER A 92 12.80 -3.47 10.51
CA SER A 92 12.44 -3.59 11.92
C SER A 92 12.95 -2.44 12.78
N ASN A 93 13.90 -1.66 12.29
CA ASN A 93 14.45 -0.48 12.98
C ASN A 93 13.78 0.82 12.52
N ASN A 94 12.67 0.73 11.80
CA ASN A 94 11.92 1.88 11.28
C ASN A 94 12.66 2.69 10.22
N ASN A 95 13.60 2.07 9.52
CA ASN A 95 14.28 2.70 8.40
C ASN A 95 13.60 2.32 7.09
N ILE A 96 13.40 3.31 6.21
CA ILE A 96 12.89 3.07 4.87
C ILE A 96 14.03 2.55 4.01
N THR A 97 13.90 1.30 3.53
CA THR A 97 14.94 0.63 2.74
C THR A 97 14.62 0.58 1.24
N PHE A 98 13.39 0.89 0.86
CA PHE A 98 12.96 0.89 -0.53
C PHE A 98 11.85 1.92 -0.70
N VAL A 99 11.91 2.69 -1.78
CA VAL A 99 10.88 3.68 -2.15
C VAL A 99 10.67 3.64 -3.65
N GLU A 100 9.41 3.60 -4.07
CA GLU A 100 9.04 3.76 -5.46
C GLU A 100 7.83 4.71 -5.55
N TYR A 101 7.99 5.82 -6.25
CA TYR A 101 6.89 6.72 -6.60
C TYR A 101 6.56 6.51 -8.07
N LEU A 102 5.29 6.24 -8.39
CA LEU A 102 4.86 6.04 -9.77
C LEU A 102 4.34 7.36 -10.34
N ASP A 103 4.70 7.65 -11.59
CA ASP A 103 4.36 8.91 -12.25
C ASP A 103 2.87 9.02 -12.57
N GLU A 104 2.24 7.89 -12.91
CA GLU A 104 0.84 7.84 -13.31
C GLU A 104 0.03 6.98 -12.34
N ILE A 105 -1.20 7.39 -12.04
CA ILE A 105 -2.09 6.64 -11.14
C ILE A 105 -2.52 5.30 -11.75
N THR A 106 -2.36 5.12 -13.06
CA THR A 106 -2.65 3.86 -13.75
C THR A 106 -1.46 2.91 -13.81
N ASP A 107 -0.26 3.35 -13.40
CA ASP A 107 0.93 2.49 -13.37
C ASP A 107 0.80 1.46 -12.25
N GLN A 108 1.30 0.26 -12.52
CA GLN A 108 1.40 -0.77 -11.48
C GLN A 108 2.77 -0.71 -10.82
N PRO A 109 2.85 -1.03 -9.51
CA PRO A 109 4.14 -1.08 -8.83
C PRO A 109 5.01 -2.22 -9.37
N THR A 110 6.32 -2.10 -9.14
CA THR A 110 7.26 -3.16 -9.50
C THR A 110 7.24 -4.22 -8.40
N TYR A 111 6.29 -5.15 -8.50
CA TYR A 111 6.00 -6.14 -7.46
C TYR A 111 7.22 -6.93 -7.02
N ASP A 112 7.98 -7.45 -7.97
CA ASP A 112 9.14 -8.29 -7.65
C ASP A 112 10.23 -7.50 -6.91
N ALA A 113 10.45 -6.25 -7.29
CA ALA A 113 11.44 -5.39 -6.61
C ALA A 113 11.02 -5.13 -5.16
N ILE A 114 9.74 -4.90 -4.91
CA ILE A 114 9.21 -4.67 -3.56
C ILE A 114 9.38 -5.93 -2.71
N LEU A 115 9.03 -7.09 -3.25
CA LEU A 115 9.16 -8.37 -2.53
C LEU A 115 10.61 -8.70 -2.22
N GLU A 116 11.53 -8.46 -3.16
CA GLU A 116 12.97 -8.65 -2.93
C GLU A 116 13.48 -7.70 -1.86
N ALA A 117 13.07 -6.42 -1.88
CA ALA A 117 13.45 -5.45 -0.87
C ALA A 117 12.93 -5.88 0.51
N ALA A 118 11.72 -6.41 0.60
CA ALA A 118 11.14 -6.88 1.86
C ALA A 118 11.94 -8.08 2.41
N LYS A 119 12.35 -9.01 1.55
CA LYS A 119 13.20 -10.13 1.95
C LYS A 119 14.57 -9.65 2.46
N ALA A 120 15.17 -8.69 1.77
CA ALA A 120 16.47 -8.14 2.13
C ALA A 120 16.44 -7.34 3.44
N ALA A 121 15.29 -6.82 3.83
CA ALA A 121 15.12 -6.02 5.04
C ALA A 121 14.95 -6.85 6.31
N LYS A 122 14.79 -8.14 6.19
CA LYS A 122 14.63 -9.04 7.34
C LYS A 122 15.89 -9.12 8.20
#